data_5802f56dd1b2d6447f0fec037a967e79
#
_entry.id   5802f56dd1b2d6447f0fec037a967e79
#
_cell.length_a   1.000
_cell.length_b   1.000
_cell.length_c   1.000
_cell.angle_alpha   90.00
_cell.angle_beta   90.00
_cell.angle_gamma   90.00
#
_symmetry.space_group_name_H-M   'P 1'
#
loop_
_entity.id
_entity.type
_entity.pdbx_description
1 polymer ?
#
loop_
_entity_poly.entity_id
_entity_poly.type
_entity_poly.pdbx_seq_one_letter_code
_entity_poly.pdbx_strand_id
1 'polypeptide(L)'
;RKEKTIESLVRSLTRYSATIGFILYVVSLFVDDFGKILAGAGVAGIVIGFGAQSLIKDIVAGIFLIYERQLHKGDYVTVNNLFNGTVEEIGLRSLQIREWSGKLLTISNGEVRQIENYNINYMRITESLLVSFKEDPERVYRVLEEACDMLNQELRDSLKRDEFLNPEEPFQVHGITSLNKINRGIEFTVKGMVKDQDYFSASLTVRRVLVRQLYQHNVQMLEEAIRVDKSQ
;
A
#
# COMPACT_ATOMS: atom_id res chain seq x y z
N ARG A 1 -9.55 -10.56 -29.84
CA ARG A 1 -10.82 -9.77 -29.87
C ARG A 1 -10.60 -8.33 -29.42
N LYS A 2 -9.85 -8.06 -28.33
CA LYS A 2 -9.57 -6.71 -27.82
C LYS A 2 -8.78 -5.83 -28.81
N GLU A 3 -7.77 -6.37 -29.50
CA GLU A 3 -6.95 -5.63 -30.46
C GLU A 3 -7.76 -5.10 -31.65
N LYS A 4 -8.64 -5.92 -32.24
CA LYS A 4 -9.51 -5.47 -33.36
C LYS A 4 -10.45 -4.36 -32.96
N THR A 5 -10.93 -4.36 -31.71
CA THR A 5 -11.80 -3.30 -31.19
C THR A 5 -11.04 -1.99 -31.03
N ILE A 6 -9.81 -2.04 -30.48
CA ILE A 6 -8.96 -0.85 -30.32
C ILE A 6 -8.58 -0.27 -31.68
N GLU A 7 -8.18 -1.11 -32.65
CA GLU A 7 -7.86 -0.68 -34.02
C GLU A 7 -9.07 0.01 -34.67
N SER A 8 -10.26 -0.57 -34.54
CA SER A 8 -11.49 0.01 -35.03
C SER A 8 -11.80 1.36 -34.39
N LEU A 9 -11.62 1.50 -33.07
CA LEU A 9 -11.85 2.76 -32.38
C LEU A 9 -10.86 3.84 -32.78
N VAL A 10 -9.57 3.53 -32.89
CA VAL A 10 -8.54 4.48 -33.35
C VAL A 10 -8.82 4.93 -34.78
N ARG A 11 -9.14 3.99 -35.65
CA ARG A 11 -9.50 4.29 -37.07
C ARG A 11 -10.74 5.19 -37.15
N SER A 12 -11.77 4.93 -36.35
CA SER A 12 -13.00 5.74 -36.33
C SER A 12 -12.70 7.15 -35.78
N LEU A 13 -11.92 7.25 -34.69
CA LEU A 13 -11.55 8.55 -34.13
C LEU A 13 -10.74 9.39 -35.12
N THR A 14 -9.74 8.79 -35.77
CA THR A 14 -8.93 9.47 -36.79
C THR A 14 -9.81 9.94 -37.98
N ARG A 15 -10.73 9.08 -38.43
CA ARG A 15 -11.66 9.43 -39.51
C ARG A 15 -12.55 10.61 -39.16
N TYR A 16 -13.18 10.58 -37.98
CA TYR A 16 -14.05 11.66 -37.51
C TYR A 16 -13.28 12.96 -37.30
N SER A 17 -12.09 12.91 -36.70
CA SER A 17 -11.25 14.10 -36.54
C SER A 17 -10.82 14.69 -37.89
N ALA A 18 -10.42 13.87 -38.86
CA ALA A 18 -10.07 14.30 -40.20
C ALA A 18 -11.29 14.89 -40.93
N THR A 19 -12.48 14.28 -40.81
CA THR A 19 -13.72 14.77 -41.41
C THR A 19 -14.10 16.13 -40.85
N ILE A 20 -14.06 16.30 -39.52
CA ILE A 20 -14.35 17.59 -38.87
C ILE A 20 -13.35 18.66 -39.31
N GLY A 21 -12.05 18.35 -39.33
CA GLY A 21 -11.01 19.25 -39.79
C GLY A 21 -11.22 19.68 -41.26
N PHE A 22 -11.59 18.73 -42.11
CA PHE A 22 -11.89 19.02 -43.52
C PHE A 22 -13.13 19.92 -43.69
N ILE A 23 -14.20 19.65 -42.93
CA ILE A 23 -15.40 20.50 -42.91
C ILE A 23 -15.04 21.92 -42.45
N LEU A 24 -14.30 22.07 -41.38
CA LEU A 24 -13.87 23.39 -40.91
C LEU A 24 -13.00 24.12 -41.94
N TYR A 25 -12.11 23.40 -42.63
CA TYR A 25 -11.31 23.95 -43.70
C TYR A 25 -12.17 24.44 -44.86
N VAL A 26 -13.12 23.65 -45.33
CA VAL A 26 -14.05 24.04 -46.40
C VAL A 26 -14.87 25.27 -46.00
N VAL A 27 -15.41 25.28 -44.79
CA VAL A 27 -16.18 26.42 -44.26
C VAL A 27 -15.34 27.68 -44.19
N SER A 28 -14.04 27.57 -43.85
CA SER A 28 -13.13 28.73 -43.79
C SER A 28 -12.94 29.43 -45.15
N LEU A 29 -13.22 28.74 -46.28
CA LEU A 29 -13.10 29.32 -47.62
C LEU A 29 -14.32 30.17 -48.01
N PHE A 30 -15.46 30.01 -47.32
CA PHE A 30 -16.73 30.64 -47.68
C PHE A 30 -17.27 31.63 -46.65
N VAL A 31 -16.63 31.70 -45.44
CA VAL A 31 -17.13 32.52 -44.35
C VAL A 31 -16.08 33.56 -43.95
N ASP A 32 -16.40 34.86 -44.11
CA ASP A 32 -15.51 35.98 -43.78
C ASP A 32 -15.16 36.04 -42.26
N ASP A 33 -16.11 35.65 -41.42
CA ASP A 33 -15.95 35.64 -39.96
C ASP A 33 -15.61 34.26 -39.38
N PHE A 34 -14.71 33.49 -40.01
CA PHE A 34 -14.32 32.15 -39.58
C PHE A 34 -13.82 32.11 -38.11
N GLY A 35 -13.27 33.24 -37.62
CA GLY A 35 -12.85 33.38 -36.22
C GLY A 35 -13.97 33.12 -35.21
N LYS A 36 -15.22 33.48 -35.52
CA LYS A 36 -16.37 33.21 -34.63
C LYS A 36 -16.70 31.73 -34.54
N ILE A 37 -16.59 31.02 -35.69
CA ILE A 37 -16.81 29.56 -35.76
C ILE A 37 -15.71 28.85 -34.95
N LEU A 38 -14.44 29.28 -35.10
CA LEU A 38 -13.32 28.72 -34.39
C LEU A 38 -13.45 28.95 -32.87
N ALA A 39 -13.91 30.14 -32.47
CA ALA A 39 -14.18 30.44 -31.04
C ALA A 39 -15.28 29.51 -30.49
N GLY A 40 -16.37 29.29 -31.21
CA GLY A 40 -17.41 28.33 -30.83
C GLY A 40 -16.90 26.88 -30.74
N ALA A 41 -16.09 26.46 -31.70
CA ALA A 41 -15.45 25.15 -31.68
C ALA A 41 -14.47 25.00 -30.49
N GLY A 42 -13.77 26.09 -30.13
CA GLY A 42 -12.91 26.16 -28.96
C GLY A 42 -13.67 25.93 -27.64
N VAL A 43 -14.84 26.59 -27.50
CA VAL A 43 -15.70 26.36 -26.31
C VAL A 43 -16.20 24.92 -26.26
N ALA A 44 -16.64 24.36 -27.39
CA ALA A 44 -17.04 22.94 -27.48
C ALA A 44 -15.86 22.00 -27.09
N GLY A 45 -14.63 22.32 -27.53
CA GLY A 45 -13.43 21.60 -27.19
C GLY A 45 -13.13 21.60 -25.67
N ILE A 46 -13.36 22.73 -25.00
CA ILE A 46 -13.22 22.86 -23.55
C ILE A 46 -14.22 21.94 -22.83
N VAL A 47 -15.49 21.93 -23.25
CA VAL A 47 -16.53 21.08 -22.67
C VAL A 47 -16.19 19.60 -22.82
N ILE A 48 -15.73 19.19 -24.01
CA ILE A 48 -15.27 17.81 -24.27
C ILE A 48 -14.05 17.49 -23.40
N GLY A 49 -13.09 18.43 -23.28
CA GLY A 49 -11.90 18.29 -22.45
C GLY A 49 -12.23 18.05 -20.98
N PHE A 50 -13.17 18.80 -20.41
CA PHE A 50 -13.66 18.57 -19.05
C PHE A 50 -14.33 17.20 -18.91
N GLY A 51 -15.11 16.76 -19.90
CA GLY A 51 -15.71 15.43 -19.91
C GLY A 51 -14.69 14.29 -19.98
N ALA A 52 -13.54 14.51 -20.61
CA ALA A 52 -12.45 13.54 -20.75
C ALA A 52 -11.38 13.64 -19.63
N GLN A 53 -11.45 14.63 -18.75
CA GLN A 53 -10.41 14.94 -17.78
C GLN A 53 -10.01 13.75 -16.89
N SER A 54 -11.00 12.99 -16.39
CA SER A 54 -10.73 11.82 -15.53
C SER A 54 -9.99 10.73 -16.30
N LEU A 55 -10.37 10.49 -17.56
CA LEU A 55 -9.72 9.50 -18.40
C LEU A 55 -8.25 9.86 -18.67
N ILE A 56 -7.99 11.12 -18.98
CA ILE A 56 -6.63 11.64 -19.21
C ILE A 56 -5.81 11.49 -17.93
N LYS A 57 -6.37 11.87 -16.79
CA LYS A 57 -5.73 11.71 -15.49
C LYS A 57 -5.36 10.27 -15.20
N ASP A 58 -6.28 9.32 -15.43
CA ASP A 58 -6.05 7.90 -15.24
C ASP A 58 -4.90 7.37 -16.10
N ILE A 59 -4.89 7.75 -17.38
CA ILE A 59 -3.86 7.32 -18.33
C ILE A 59 -2.48 7.89 -17.96
N VAL A 60 -2.41 9.18 -17.64
CA VAL A 60 -1.15 9.82 -17.24
C VAL A 60 -0.61 9.17 -15.97
N ALA A 61 -1.46 8.98 -14.95
CA ALA A 61 -1.06 8.30 -13.72
C ALA A 61 -0.59 6.86 -14.00
N GLY A 62 -1.28 6.11 -14.87
CA GLY A 62 -0.89 4.75 -15.25
C GLY A 62 0.47 4.69 -15.96
N ILE A 63 0.76 5.66 -16.84
CA ILE A 63 2.07 5.76 -17.48
C ILE A 63 3.18 5.95 -16.43
N PHE A 64 2.97 6.84 -15.46
CA PHE A 64 3.95 7.07 -14.39
C PHE A 64 4.14 5.84 -13.50
N LEU A 65 3.07 5.17 -13.08
CA LEU A 65 3.15 3.93 -12.30
C LEU A 65 4.01 2.87 -12.99
N ILE A 66 3.83 2.70 -14.31
CA ILE A 66 4.60 1.72 -15.09
C ILE A 66 6.04 2.20 -15.31
N TYR A 67 6.24 3.47 -15.68
CA TYR A 67 7.55 4.04 -16.01
C TYR A 67 8.48 4.07 -14.80
N GLU A 68 7.98 4.51 -13.65
CA GLU A 68 8.76 4.61 -12.42
C GLU A 68 8.96 3.26 -11.72
N ARG A 69 8.32 2.20 -12.21
CA ARG A 69 8.40 0.84 -11.64
C ARG A 69 8.09 0.81 -10.14
N GLN A 70 7.16 1.64 -9.71
CA GLN A 70 6.75 1.69 -8.29
C GLN A 70 6.10 0.40 -7.82
N LEU A 71 5.53 -0.36 -8.76
CA LEU A 71 4.81 -1.61 -8.52
C LEU A 71 5.19 -2.66 -9.56
N HIS A 72 5.18 -3.91 -9.11
CA HIS A 72 5.28 -5.08 -9.98
C HIS A 72 4.08 -6.00 -9.76
N LYS A 73 3.74 -6.78 -10.79
CA LYS A 73 2.76 -7.84 -10.62
C LYS A 73 3.26 -8.84 -9.59
N GLY A 74 2.43 -9.15 -8.60
CA GLY A 74 2.77 -10.03 -7.49
C GLY A 74 3.14 -9.28 -6.20
N ASP A 75 3.41 -7.97 -6.26
CA ASP A 75 3.68 -7.17 -5.07
C ASP A 75 2.44 -7.13 -4.16
N TYR A 76 2.65 -7.28 -2.87
CA TYR A 76 1.62 -7.00 -1.88
C TYR A 76 1.67 -5.53 -1.49
N VAL A 77 0.54 -4.85 -1.59
CA VAL A 77 0.47 -3.39 -1.45
C VAL A 77 -0.74 -2.95 -0.64
N THR A 78 -0.60 -1.79 0.00
CA THR A 78 -1.73 -1.01 0.52
C THR A 78 -1.89 0.23 -0.35
N VAL A 79 -3.08 0.44 -0.90
CA VAL A 79 -3.40 1.61 -1.71
C VAL A 79 -4.37 2.52 -0.96
N ASN A 80 -4.03 3.81 -0.89
CA ASN A 80 -4.80 4.87 -0.23
C ASN A 80 -5.09 4.58 1.26
N ASN A 81 -4.25 3.81 1.95
CA ASN A 81 -4.44 3.34 3.33
C ASN A 81 -5.76 2.59 3.57
N LEU A 82 -6.40 2.11 2.52
CA LEU A 82 -7.72 1.49 2.58
C LEU A 82 -7.77 0.09 1.96
N PHE A 83 -7.06 -0.11 0.85
CA PHE A 83 -7.15 -1.33 0.06
C PHE A 83 -5.86 -2.13 0.13
N ASN A 84 -5.94 -3.36 0.64
CA ASN A 84 -4.80 -4.24 0.82
C ASN A 84 -4.93 -5.47 -0.10
N GLY A 85 -3.85 -5.83 -0.76
CA GLY A 85 -3.84 -7.04 -1.57
C GLY A 85 -2.63 -7.17 -2.48
N THR A 86 -2.63 -8.23 -3.28
CA THR A 86 -1.57 -8.52 -4.25
C THR A 86 -1.90 -7.90 -5.59
N VAL A 87 -0.95 -7.20 -6.19
CA VAL A 87 -1.07 -6.62 -7.52
C VAL A 87 -1.25 -7.72 -8.56
N GLU A 88 -2.40 -7.76 -9.22
CA GLU A 88 -2.71 -8.74 -10.25
C GLU A 88 -2.39 -8.22 -11.65
N GLU A 89 -2.75 -6.98 -11.92
CA GLU A 89 -2.49 -6.32 -13.21
C GLU A 89 -2.33 -4.81 -13.03
N ILE A 90 -1.33 -4.26 -13.72
CA ILE A 90 -1.13 -2.81 -13.83
C ILE A 90 -1.49 -2.42 -15.25
N GLY A 91 -2.71 -1.91 -15.41
CA GLY A 91 -3.22 -1.43 -16.68
C GLY A 91 -2.92 0.05 -16.92
N LEU A 92 -3.08 0.52 -18.16
CA LEU A 92 -2.88 1.93 -18.52
C LEU A 92 -3.85 2.86 -17.77
N ARG A 93 -5.07 2.40 -17.51
CA ARG A 93 -6.11 3.19 -16.85
C ARG A 93 -6.41 2.77 -15.43
N SER A 94 -6.17 1.52 -15.07
CA SER A 94 -6.58 0.95 -13.79
C SER A 94 -5.57 -0.04 -13.24
N LEU A 95 -5.44 -0.05 -11.93
CA LEU A 95 -4.70 -1.00 -11.13
C LEU A 95 -5.67 -2.07 -10.60
N GLN A 96 -5.32 -3.34 -10.73
CA GLN A 96 -6.11 -4.45 -10.20
C GLN A 96 -5.36 -5.11 -9.03
N ILE A 97 -6.04 -5.24 -7.90
CA ILE A 97 -5.50 -5.80 -6.67
C ILE A 97 -6.39 -6.95 -6.23
N ARG A 98 -5.78 -8.11 -5.93
CA ARG A 98 -6.44 -9.28 -5.37
C ARG A 98 -6.36 -9.25 -3.86
N GLU A 99 -7.49 -9.04 -3.18
CA GLU A 99 -7.56 -9.09 -1.72
C GLU A 99 -7.42 -10.53 -1.18
N TRP A 100 -7.09 -10.66 0.08
CA TRP A 100 -7.03 -11.96 0.78
C TRP A 100 -8.34 -12.74 0.74
N SER A 101 -9.46 -12.04 0.67
CA SER A 101 -10.80 -12.62 0.49
C SER A 101 -11.00 -13.25 -0.90
N GLY A 102 -10.05 -13.08 -1.83
CA GLY A 102 -10.15 -13.47 -3.23
C GLY A 102 -10.86 -12.46 -4.11
N LYS A 103 -11.37 -11.37 -3.56
CA LYS A 103 -12.01 -10.30 -4.34
C LYS A 103 -10.99 -9.58 -5.21
N LEU A 104 -11.38 -9.29 -6.44
CA LEU A 104 -10.61 -8.46 -7.35
C LEU A 104 -11.10 -7.01 -7.25
N LEU A 105 -10.27 -6.15 -6.70
CA LEU A 105 -10.51 -4.72 -6.65
C LEU A 105 -9.90 -4.07 -7.89
N THR A 106 -10.65 -3.21 -8.56
CA THR A 106 -10.17 -2.40 -9.68
C THR A 106 -10.26 -0.93 -9.30
N ILE A 107 -9.13 -0.24 -9.28
CA ILE A 107 -9.01 1.17 -8.93
C ILE A 107 -8.54 1.92 -10.16
N SER A 108 -9.16 3.08 -10.48
CA SER A 108 -8.66 3.98 -11.51
C SER A 108 -7.29 4.53 -11.09
N ASN A 109 -6.31 4.53 -12.00
CA ASN A 109 -4.96 4.99 -11.66
C ASN A 109 -4.94 6.44 -11.15
N GLY A 110 -5.82 7.30 -11.67
CA GLY A 110 -5.97 8.68 -11.21
C GLY A 110 -6.52 8.85 -9.80
N GLU A 111 -7.06 7.78 -9.19
CA GLU A 111 -7.53 7.75 -7.80
C GLU A 111 -6.46 7.22 -6.85
N VAL A 112 -5.38 6.64 -7.36
CA VAL A 112 -4.23 6.18 -6.57
C VAL A 112 -3.44 7.40 -6.12
N ARG A 113 -3.44 7.66 -4.81
CA ARG A 113 -2.75 8.81 -4.18
C ARG A 113 -1.55 8.38 -3.37
N GLN A 114 -1.62 7.21 -2.77
CA GLN A 114 -0.60 6.66 -1.90
C GLN A 114 -0.51 5.16 -2.12
N ILE A 115 0.71 4.67 -2.17
CA ILE A 115 1.02 3.25 -2.29
C ILE A 115 2.05 2.91 -1.22
N GLU A 116 1.76 1.90 -0.41
CA GLU A 116 2.71 1.25 0.46
C GLU A 116 3.03 -0.11 -0.15
N ASN A 117 4.26 -0.31 -0.59
CA ASN A 117 4.71 -1.56 -1.19
C ASN A 117 5.50 -2.37 -0.16
N TYR A 118 5.06 -3.59 0.11
CA TYR A 118 5.68 -4.49 1.08
C TYR A 118 6.76 -5.39 0.47
N ASN A 119 6.97 -5.32 -0.84
CA ASN A 119 7.92 -6.16 -1.58
C ASN A 119 9.13 -5.37 -2.11
N ILE A 120 9.75 -4.56 -1.22
CA ILE A 120 10.94 -3.78 -1.55
C ILE A 120 12.11 -4.28 -0.71
N ASN A 121 12.81 -5.32 -1.17
CA ASN A 121 14.05 -5.90 -0.64
C ASN A 121 13.96 -6.52 0.76
N TYR A 122 13.39 -5.84 1.73
CA TYR A 122 13.25 -6.32 3.12
C TYR A 122 12.18 -5.52 3.87
N MET A 123 11.67 -6.14 4.92
CA MET A 123 10.72 -5.51 5.83
C MET A 123 11.20 -5.63 7.27
N ARG A 124 11.00 -4.55 8.04
CA ARG A 124 11.23 -4.57 9.48
C ARG A 124 9.93 -4.88 10.21
N ILE A 125 9.94 -5.94 10.99
CA ILE A 125 8.87 -6.24 11.94
C ILE A 125 9.16 -5.46 13.21
N THR A 126 8.18 -4.68 13.66
CA THR A 126 8.24 -3.92 14.92
C THR A 126 6.96 -4.21 15.67
N GLU A 127 7.08 -4.90 16.82
CA GLU A 127 5.94 -5.23 17.67
C GLU A 127 6.11 -4.55 19.01
N SER A 128 5.06 -3.85 19.44
CA SER A 128 5.02 -3.16 20.73
C SER A 128 4.10 -3.89 21.69
N LEU A 129 4.56 -4.03 22.91
CA LEU A 129 3.89 -4.74 23.99
C LEU A 129 3.65 -3.80 25.16
N LEU A 130 2.45 -3.76 25.67
CA LEU A 130 2.11 -2.91 26.80
C LEU A 130 2.03 -3.76 28.08
N VAL A 131 2.94 -3.50 29.00
CA VAL A 131 3.12 -4.25 30.24
C VAL A 131 2.71 -3.40 31.44
N SER A 132 2.13 -4.04 32.46
CA SER A 132 1.69 -3.36 33.69
C SER A 132 2.86 -2.69 34.42
N PHE A 133 2.61 -1.53 35.04
CA PHE A 133 3.59 -0.88 35.98
C PHE A 133 3.95 -1.71 37.21
N LYS A 134 3.20 -2.79 37.44
CA LYS A 134 3.48 -3.70 38.58
C LYS A 134 4.59 -4.69 38.30
N GLU A 135 4.95 -4.84 37.03
CA GLU A 135 6.03 -5.74 36.61
C GLU A 135 7.40 -5.09 36.80
N ASP A 136 8.38 -5.90 37.16
CA ASP A 136 9.78 -5.49 37.18
C ASP A 136 10.27 -5.36 35.70
N PRO A 137 10.70 -4.17 35.28
CA PRO A 137 11.15 -3.96 33.90
C PRO A 137 12.33 -4.85 33.50
N GLU A 138 13.26 -5.12 34.43
CA GLU A 138 14.43 -5.96 34.17
C GLU A 138 14.04 -7.43 33.97
N ARG A 139 13.02 -7.88 34.67
CA ARG A 139 12.45 -9.22 34.46
C ARG A 139 11.79 -9.30 33.08
N VAL A 140 11.03 -8.27 32.69
CA VAL A 140 10.39 -8.21 31.36
C VAL A 140 11.44 -8.19 30.27
N TYR A 141 12.51 -7.42 30.42
CA TYR A 141 13.64 -7.43 29.50
C TYR A 141 14.18 -8.82 29.24
N ARG A 142 14.50 -9.57 30.28
CA ARG A 142 15.04 -10.94 30.17
C ARG A 142 14.07 -11.87 29.41
N VAL A 143 12.78 -11.81 29.72
CA VAL A 143 11.77 -12.63 29.04
C VAL A 143 11.68 -12.27 27.55
N LEU A 144 11.79 -11.00 27.20
CA LEU A 144 11.77 -10.55 25.81
C LEU A 144 13.07 -10.90 25.06
N GLU A 145 14.23 -10.88 25.74
CA GLU A 145 15.50 -11.35 25.16
C GLU A 145 15.45 -12.84 24.84
N GLU A 146 14.97 -13.68 25.80
CA GLU A 146 14.74 -15.10 25.55
C GLU A 146 13.77 -15.33 24.36
N ALA A 147 12.71 -14.52 24.26
CA ALA A 147 11.79 -14.57 23.13
C ALA A 147 12.49 -14.21 21.82
N CYS A 148 13.35 -13.20 21.81
CA CYS A 148 14.15 -12.81 20.65
C CYS A 148 15.11 -13.91 20.20
N ASP A 149 15.77 -14.58 21.14
CA ASP A 149 16.66 -15.71 20.83
C ASP A 149 15.90 -16.86 20.18
N MET A 150 14.70 -17.18 20.68
CA MET A 150 13.82 -18.18 20.07
C MET A 150 13.38 -17.77 18.67
N LEU A 151 13.02 -16.48 18.47
CA LEU A 151 12.63 -15.94 17.16
C LEU A 151 13.79 -16.03 16.16
N ASN A 152 15.00 -15.71 16.58
CA ASN A 152 16.19 -15.79 15.73
C ASN A 152 16.52 -17.23 15.31
N GLN A 153 16.15 -18.21 16.12
CA GLN A 153 16.27 -19.63 15.77
C GLN A 153 15.13 -20.08 14.85
N GLU A 154 13.87 -19.80 15.22
CA GLU A 154 12.68 -20.25 14.49
C GLU A 154 12.57 -19.59 13.11
N LEU A 155 12.94 -18.31 12.99
CA LEU A 155 12.89 -17.52 11.75
C LEU A 155 14.24 -17.39 11.04
N ARG A 156 15.22 -18.24 11.36
CA ARG A 156 16.58 -18.17 10.85
C ARG A 156 16.66 -18.02 9.31
N ASP A 157 15.80 -18.70 8.58
CA ASP A 157 15.79 -18.70 7.11
C ASP A 157 15.05 -17.50 6.53
N SER A 158 14.17 -16.87 7.32
CA SER A 158 13.40 -15.69 6.95
C SER A 158 14.12 -14.39 7.29
N LEU A 159 15.17 -14.42 8.15
CA LEU A 159 15.95 -13.22 8.46
C LEU A 159 16.64 -12.66 7.22
N LYS A 160 16.64 -11.35 7.08
CA LYS A 160 17.46 -10.64 6.10
C LYS A 160 18.94 -10.83 6.47
N ARG A 161 19.76 -11.15 5.48
CA ARG A 161 21.18 -11.37 5.67
C ARG A 161 22.01 -10.38 4.86
N ASP A 162 23.16 -10.02 5.40
CA ASP A 162 24.17 -9.22 4.70
C ASP A 162 24.94 -10.06 3.64
N GLU A 163 25.90 -9.45 2.98
CA GLU A 163 26.74 -10.11 1.97
C GLU A 163 27.59 -11.26 2.55
N PHE A 164 27.80 -11.28 3.87
CA PHE A 164 28.55 -12.31 4.58
C PHE A 164 27.66 -13.40 5.19
N LEU A 165 26.38 -13.42 4.84
CA LEU A 165 25.35 -14.35 5.35
C LEU A 165 25.02 -14.20 6.83
N ASN A 166 25.43 -13.12 7.52
CA ASN A 166 25.02 -12.81 8.87
C ASN A 166 23.64 -12.10 8.84
N PRO A 167 22.80 -12.31 9.89
CA PRO A 167 21.59 -11.52 10.02
C PRO A 167 21.92 -10.02 10.12
N GLU A 168 21.33 -9.21 9.24
CA GLU A 168 21.59 -7.76 9.18
C GLU A 168 21.01 -7.05 10.43
N GLU A 169 19.80 -7.40 10.82
CA GLU A 169 19.15 -6.95 12.05
C GLU A 169 18.34 -8.11 12.64
N PRO A 170 18.96 -8.96 13.48
CA PRO A 170 18.23 -10.04 14.14
C PRO A 170 17.17 -9.49 15.09
N PHE A 171 16.20 -10.32 15.48
CA PHE A 171 15.23 -9.92 16.48
C PHE A 171 15.93 -9.58 17.79
N GLN A 172 15.62 -8.40 18.29
CA GLN A 172 16.19 -7.85 19.53
C GLN A 172 15.17 -6.95 20.24
N VAL A 173 15.34 -6.81 21.54
CA VAL A 173 14.57 -5.84 22.32
C VAL A 173 15.08 -4.45 21.98
N HIS A 174 14.23 -3.62 21.36
CA HIS A 174 14.60 -2.25 21.05
C HIS A 174 14.65 -1.38 22.31
N GLY A 175 13.81 -1.70 23.27
CA GLY A 175 13.76 -1.03 24.55
C GLY A 175 12.36 -0.56 24.95
N ILE A 176 12.33 0.26 25.99
CA ILE A 176 11.12 0.94 26.43
C ILE A 176 10.88 2.15 25.52
N THR A 177 9.79 2.12 24.76
CA THR A 177 9.45 3.18 23.81
C THR A 177 8.45 4.19 24.38
N SER A 178 7.73 3.83 25.45
CA SER A 178 6.87 4.76 26.17
C SER A 178 6.73 4.34 27.64
N LEU A 179 6.84 5.33 28.54
CA LEU A 179 6.72 5.09 29.99
C LEU A 179 5.28 5.15 30.50
N ASN A 180 4.36 5.71 29.77
CA ASN A 180 2.99 5.92 30.25
C ASN A 180 1.98 5.96 29.10
N LYS A 181 2.02 4.98 28.22
CA LYS A 181 1.08 4.93 27.10
C LYS A 181 -0.34 4.75 27.62
N ILE A 182 -1.21 5.69 27.30
CA ILE A 182 -2.64 5.71 27.70
C ILE A 182 -2.81 5.71 29.24
N ASN A 183 -1.84 6.24 30.01
CA ASN A 183 -1.84 6.25 31.47
C ASN A 183 -1.98 4.86 32.12
N ARG A 184 -1.43 3.80 31.51
CA ARG A 184 -1.73 2.43 31.96
C ARG A 184 -0.54 1.49 32.07
N GLY A 185 0.57 1.74 31.39
CA GLY A 185 1.68 0.79 31.40
C GLY A 185 2.93 1.26 30.68
N ILE A 186 3.95 0.42 30.73
CA ILE A 186 5.23 0.59 30.06
C ILE A 186 5.17 -0.12 28.72
N GLU A 187 5.53 0.56 27.64
CA GLU A 187 5.58 -0.03 26.31
C GLU A 187 6.99 -0.51 26.00
N PHE A 188 7.13 -1.80 25.76
CA PHE A 188 8.34 -2.41 25.23
C PHE A 188 8.19 -2.67 23.74
N THR A 189 9.27 -2.52 23.00
CA THR A 189 9.27 -2.77 21.55
C THR A 189 10.35 -3.79 21.20
N VAL A 190 9.96 -4.78 20.42
CA VAL A 190 10.83 -5.77 19.79
C VAL A 190 10.89 -5.47 18.29
N LYS A 191 12.07 -5.56 17.69
CA LYS A 191 12.25 -5.35 16.26
C LYS A 191 13.19 -6.39 15.66
N GLY A 192 13.02 -6.64 14.36
CA GLY A 192 13.88 -7.50 13.57
C GLY A 192 13.61 -7.33 12.09
N MET A 193 14.57 -7.67 11.23
CA MET A 193 14.49 -7.51 9.81
C MET A 193 14.36 -8.86 9.13
N VAL A 194 13.35 -8.98 8.25
CA VAL A 194 13.05 -10.19 7.50
C VAL A 194 13.01 -9.91 6.00
N LYS A 195 13.11 -10.98 5.21
CA LYS A 195 12.85 -10.90 3.77
C LYS A 195 11.41 -10.45 3.55
N ASP A 196 11.18 -9.66 2.52
CA ASP A 196 9.87 -9.12 2.17
C ASP A 196 8.79 -10.21 1.99
N GLN A 197 9.11 -11.27 1.26
CA GLN A 197 8.22 -12.40 1.00
C GLN A 197 7.74 -13.12 2.28
N ASP A 198 8.53 -13.08 3.35
CA ASP A 198 8.26 -13.78 4.60
C ASP A 198 7.59 -12.87 5.66
N TYR A 199 7.44 -11.58 5.37
CA TYR A 199 6.99 -10.57 6.34
C TYR A 199 5.71 -10.95 7.09
N PHE A 200 4.68 -11.37 6.36
CA PHE A 200 3.38 -11.69 6.99
C PHE A 200 3.44 -12.95 7.85
N SER A 201 4.07 -14.02 7.36
CA SER A 201 4.22 -15.27 8.11
C SER A 201 5.12 -15.09 9.33
N ALA A 202 6.20 -14.35 9.17
CA ALA A 202 7.11 -14.02 10.26
C ALA A 202 6.43 -13.14 11.32
N SER A 203 5.64 -12.13 10.92
CA SER A 203 4.88 -11.27 11.86
C SER A 203 3.92 -12.09 12.73
N LEU A 204 3.21 -13.06 12.15
CA LEU A 204 2.33 -13.95 12.92
C LEU A 204 3.14 -14.82 13.91
N THR A 205 4.29 -15.33 13.48
CA THR A 205 5.18 -16.11 14.35
C THR A 205 5.74 -15.25 15.49
N VAL A 206 6.17 -14.03 15.21
CA VAL A 206 6.67 -13.07 16.21
C VAL A 206 5.60 -12.85 17.29
N ARG A 207 4.39 -12.51 16.91
CA ARG A 207 3.28 -12.29 17.87
C ARG A 207 2.99 -13.52 18.70
N ARG A 208 2.96 -14.69 18.07
CA ARG A 208 2.73 -15.97 18.75
C ARG A 208 3.81 -16.26 19.79
N VAL A 209 5.08 -16.10 19.44
CA VAL A 209 6.21 -16.37 20.35
C VAL A 209 6.21 -15.38 21.50
N LEU A 210 6.05 -14.09 21.23
CA LEU A 210 6.00 -13.05 22.27
C LEU A 210 4.87 -13.30 23.28
N VAL A 211 3.65 -13.52 22.80
CA VAL A 211 2.51 -13.81 23.68
C VAL A 211 2.74 -15.08 24.50
N ARG A 212 3.26 -16.14 23.88
CA ARG A 212 3.57 -17.39 24.58
C ARG A 212 4.59 -17.18 25.70
N GLN A 213 5.68 -16.45 25.44
CA GLN A 213 6.72 -16.21 26.44
C GLN A 213 6.20 -15.35 27.59
N LEU A 214 5.46 -14.29 27.32
CA LEU A 214 4.86 -13.46 28.37
C LEU A 214 3.92 -14.28 29.25
N TYR A 215 3.10 -15.15 28.64
CA TYR A 215 2.19 -16.03 29.38
C TYR A 215 2.92 -17.07 30.23
N GLN A 216 3.94 -17.75 29.69
CA GLN A 216 4.72 -18.76 30.38
C GLN A 216 5.47 -18.19 31.63
N HIS A 217 5.90 -16.94 31.50
CA HIS A 217 6.60 -16.25 32.59
C HIS A 217 5.67 -15.43 33.49
N ASN A 218 4.33 -15.57 33.33
CA ASN A 218 3.33 -14.83 34.12
C ASN A 218 3.57 -13.30 34.13
N VAL A 219 3.97 -12.73 32.96
CA VAL A 219 4.08 -11.28 32.81
C VAL A 219 2.68 -10.70 32.59
N GLN A 220 2.29 -9.79 33.47
CA GLN A 220 0.97 -9.15 33.38
C GLN A 220 0.95 -8.14 32.25
N MET A 221 0.26 -8.48 31.18
CA MET A 221 -0.14 -7.52 30.14
C MET A 221 -1.28 -6.64 30.66
N LEU A 222 -1.44 -5.51 30.06
CA LEU A 222 -2.49 -4.58 30.45
C LEU A 222 -3.87 -5.15 30.12
N GLU A 223 -4.73 -5.27 31.13
CA GLU A 223 -6.15 -5.54 30.95
C GLU A 223 -6.93 -4.21 30.90
N GLU A 224 -7.82 -4.06 29.95
CA GLU A 224 -8.76 -2.94 29.91
C GLU A 224 -9.72 -3.10 31.08
N ALA A 225 -9.52 -2.32 32.15
CA ALA A 225 -10.50 -2.27 33.23
C ALA A 225 -11.78 -1.62 32.66
N ILE A 226 -12.75 -2.43 32.29
CA ILE A 226 -14.11 -1.97 32.02
C ILE A 226 -14.64 -1.42 33.34
N ARG A 227 -14.55 -0.09 33.54
CA ARG A 227 -15.33 0.57 34.59
C ARG A 227 -16.81 0.46 34.19
N VAL A 228 -17.47 -0.57 34.69
CA VAL A 228 -18.94 -0.56 34.80
C VAL A 228 -19.28 0.50 35.83
N ASP A 229 -19.58 1.69 35.39
CA ASP A 229 -20.12 2.73 36.25
C ASP A 229 -21.51 2.26 36.73
N LYS A 230 -21.52 1.69 37.93
CA LYS A 230 -22.77 1.41 38.66
C LYS A 230 -23.27 2.74 39.24
N SER A 231 -23.73 3.64 38.38
CA SER A 231 -24.59 4.74 38.83
C SER A 231 -25.99 4.17 39.07
N GLN A 232 -26.28 3.96 40.33
CA GLN A 232 -27.67 3.90 40.86
C GLN A 232 -28.31 5.27 40.75
#